data_f7e24ad51e2dec0ce8f0163db2d57af1
#
_entry.id   f7e24ad51e2dec0ce8f0163db2d57af1
#
_cell.length_a   1.000
_cell.length_b   1.000
_cell.length_c   1.000
_cell.angle_alpha   90.00
_cell.angle_beta   90.00
_cell.angle_gamma   90.00
#
_symmetry.space_group_name_H-M   'P 1'
#
loop_
_entity.id
_entity.type
_entity.pdbx_description
1 polymer ?
#
loop_
_entity_poly.entity_id
_entity_poly.type
_entity_poly.pdbx_seq_one_letter_code
_entity_poly.pdbx_strand_id
1 'polypeptide(L)'
;MKFQGNKVLVIGDVHDSPKLSKDRLTWIGKYARKSKPDYIIQIGDFGSFDSLSSFQKNDTQQGKLKDAFMVDILSLRNAIDTFNKALKNDSIPRHCTIGNHEMRVHKFEEKIPEIQGLMKKALYDTFHDRGWTTTEYGEFKFIGGVGFVHAPLNIMGKEYGGKNGEVQVANDTLHDVVFGHTHKHRDWKAPKIGDSQWVRIVNVGCSLPQDHVEE
;
A
#
# COMPACT_ATOMS: atom_id res chain seq x y z
N MET A 1 -9.07 31.28 -11.97
CA MET A 1 -8.34 30.70 -10.82
C MET A 1 -7.42 29.60 -11.34
N LYS A 2 -6.11 29.68 -11.15
CA LYS A 2 -5.22 28.56 -11.41
C LYS A 2 -5.45 27.57 -10.26
N PHE A 3 -6.01 26.40 -10.55
CA PHE A 3 -6.01 25.31 -9.61
C PHE A 3 -4.55 24.92 -9.33
N GLN A 4 -4.04 25.30 -8.18
CA GLN A 4 -2.76 24.85 -7.69
C GLN A 4 -3.01 23.47 -7.05
N GLY A 5 -3.02 22.43 -7.91
CA GLY A 5 -3.23 21.06 -7.45
C GLY A 5 -2.03 20.57 -6.64
N ASN A 6 -2.27 19.80 -5.60
CA ASN A 6 -1.20 19.12 -4.86
C ASN A 6 -0.51 18.11 -5.77
N LYS A 7 0.81 18.09 -5.72
CA LYS A 7 1.62 17.05 -6.37
C LYS A 7 1.80 15.87 -5.43
N VAL A 8 1.14 14.78 -5.72
CA VAL A 8 1.22 13.56 -4.92
C VAL A 8 2.09 12.52 -5.63
N LEU A 9 3.10 12.01 -4.94
CA LEU A 9 3.83 10.82 -5.38
C LEU A 9 3.17 9.59 -4.78
N VAL A 10 2.69 8.70 -5.64
CA VAL A 10 2.14 7.41 -5.20
C VAL A 10 3.15 6.31 -5.48
N ILE A 11 3.41 5.48 -4.47
CA ILE A 11 4.28 4.31 -4.53
C ILE A 11 3.38 3.09 -4.55
N GLY A 12 3.47 2.27 -5.59
CA GLY A 12 2.74 1.01 -5.70
C GLY A 12 3.20 -0.02 -4.69
N ASP A 13 2.51 -1.15 -4.65
CA ASP A 13 2.74 -2.28 -3.75
C ASP A 13 4.22 -2.66 -3.71
N VAL A 14 4.84 -2.59 -2.54
CA VAL A 14 6.30 -2.78 -2.38
C VAL A 14 6.64 -4.22 -2.08
N HIS A 15 5.81 -4.90 -1.30
CA HIS A 15 6.03 -6.27 -0.84
C HIS A 15 7.45 -6.49 -0.32
N ASP A 16 7.87 -5.60 0.60
CA ASP A 16 9.18 -5.78 1.21
C ASP A 16 9.27 -7.10 1.97
N SER A 17 10.38 -7.79 1.78
CA SER A 17 10.66 -9.01 2.50
C SER A 17 12.15 -9.07 2.88
N PRO A 18 12.54 -9.88 3.89
CA PRO A 18 13.94 -10.05 4.28
C PRO A 18 14.84 -10.52 3.14
N LYS A 19 14.27 -11.17 2.14
CA LYS A 19 14.98 -11.77 0.99
C LYS A 19 15.21 -10.81 -0.16
N LEU A 20 14.54 -9.62 -0.15
CA LEU A 20 14.61 -8.66 -1.24
C LEU A 20 15.58 -7.52 -0.95
N SER A 21 16.35 -7.11 -1.98
CA SER A 21 17.18 -5.90 -1.92
C SER A 21 16.32 -4.66 -1.69
N LYS A 22 16.85 -3.73 -0.87
CA LYS A 22 16.24 -2.43 -0.59
C LYS A 22 16.63 -1.35 -1.60
N ASP A 23 17.40 -1.67 -2.64
CA ASP A 23 17.90 -0.70 -3.62
C ASP A 23 16.79 0.05 -4.33
N ARG A 24 15.67 -0.64 -4.65
CA ARG A 24 14.50 -0.01 -5.24
C ARG A 24 13.95 1.14 -4.38
N LEU A 25 13.97 0.99 -3.06
CA LEU A 25 13.52 2.04 -2.13
C LEU A 25 14.47 3.22 -2.10
N THR A 26 15.77 2.96 -2.26
CA THR A 26 16.76 4.03 -2.47
C THR A 26 16.47 4.81 -3.75
N TRP A 27 16.13 4.13 -4.84
CA TRP A 27 15.78 4.80 -6.10
C TRP A 27 14.50 5.60 -6.01
N ILE A 28 13.45 5.02 -5.43
CA ILE A 28 12.16 5.69 -5.21
C ILE A 28 12.36 6.93 -4.31
N GLY A 29 13.12 6.82 -3.22
CA GLY A 29 13.41 7.94 -2.33
C GLY A 29 14.21 9.06 -3.01
N LYS A 30 15.22 8.73 -3.84
CA LYS A 30 15.93 9.69 -4.67
C LYS A 30 15.01 10.38 -5.68
N TYR A 31 14.10 9.63 -6.30
CA TYR A 31 13.12 10.17 -7.22
C TYR A 31 12.15 11.12 -6.50
N ALA A 32 11.63 10.73 -5.33
CA ALA A 32 10.79 11.57 -4.50
C ALA A 32 11.49 12.90 -4.16
N ARG A 33 12.75 12.85 -3.73
CA ARG A 33 13.56 14.04 -3.46
C ARG A 33 13.71 14.96 -4.69
N LYS A 34 13.96 14.37 -5.88
CA LYS A 34 14.10 15.12 -7.14
C LYS A 34 12.77 15.73 -7.59
N SER A 35 11.69 14.98 -7.46
CA SER A 35 10.36 15.39 -7.94
C SER A 35 9.68 16.40 -7.03
N LYS A 36 10.11 16.52 -5.76
CA LYS A 36 9.56 17.44 -4.75
C LYS A 36 8.03 17.38 -4.68
N PRO A 37 7.42 16.25 -4.31
CA PRO A 37 5.98 16.19 -4.14
C PRO A 37 5.55 16.94 -2.87
N ASP A 38 4.29 17.37 -2.83
CA ASP A 38 3.65 17.94 -1.62
C ASP A 38 3.25 16.83 -0.63
N TYR A 39 2.97 15.61 -1.16
CA TYR A 39 2.60 14.42 -0.39
C TYR A 39 3.23 13.16 -0.99
N ILE A 40 3.52 12.19 -0.14
CA ILE A 40 3.93 10.84 -0.54
C ILE A 40 2.92 9.85 0.03
N ILE A 41 2.32 9.04 -0.85
CA ILE A 41 1.40 7.96 -0.50
C ILE A 41 2.05 6.64 -0.93
N GLN A 42 2.23 5.72 0.01
CA GLN A 42 2.46 4.32 -0.28
C GLN A 42 1.09 3.62 -0.19
N ILE A 43 0.72 2.92 -1.25
CA ILE A 43 -0.66 2.48 -1.49
C ILE A 43 -1.02 1.16 -0.77
N GLY A 44 -0.26 0.72 0.21
CA GLY A 44 -0.46 -0.54 0.92
C GLY A 44 0.43 -1.66 0.41
N ASP A 45 0.40 -2.79 1.08
CA ASP A 45 1.31 -3.90 0.84
C ASP A 45 2.76 -3.44 0.80
N PHE A 46 3.16 -2.66 1.82
CA PHE A 46 4.54 -2.25 1.98
C PHE A 46 5.40 -3.45 2.37
N GLY A 47 4.92 -4.27 3.32
CA GLY A 47 5.56 -5.50 3.75
C GLY A 47 4.84 -6.75 3.24
N SER A 48 5.57 -7.80 2.91
CA SER A 48 4.97 -9.09 2.49
C SER A 48 4.36 -9.87 3.64
N PHE A 49 4.95 -9.82 4.83
CA PHE A 49 4.52 -10.60 6.00
C PHE A 49 4.33 -12.09 5.70
N ASP A 50 5.28 -12.69 4.98
CA ASP A 50 5.21 -14.08 4.54
C ASP A 50 5.27 -15.06 5.71
N SER A 51 5.85 -14.66 6.84
CA SER A 51 5.82 -15.43 8.08
C SER A 51 4.39 -15.78 8.54
N LEU A 52 3.42 -14.90 8.22
CA LEU A 52 2.01 -15.03 8.60
C LEU A 52 1.11 -15.51 7.46
N SER A 53 1.68 -15.82 6.29
CA SER A 53 0.93 -16.28 5.13
C SER A 53 0.23 -17.62 5.39
N SER A 54 -1.09 -17.66 5.14
CA SER A 54 -1.88 -18.89 5.22
C SER A 54 -1.72 -19.80 4.00
N PHE A 55 -1.16 -19.31 2.91
CA PHE A 55 -0.93 -20.08 1.69
C PHE A 55 0.22 -21.08 1.83
N GLN A 56 1.16 -20.81 2.73
CA GLN A 56 2.25 -21.74 3.05
C GLN A 56 1.88 -22.55 4.28
N LYS A 57 1.46 -23.79 4.06
CA LYS A 57 1.13 -24.71 5.17
C LYS A 57 2.36 -25.05 5.99
N ASN A 58 2.22 -25.10 7.31
CA ASN A 58 3.32 -25.36 8.25
C ASN A 58 3.96 -26.75 8.09
N ASP A 59 3.28 -27.69 7.45
CA ASP A 59 3.75 -29.05 7.16
C ASP A 59 4.57 -29.16 5.87
N THR A 60 4.59 -28.11 5.04
CA THR A 60 5.42 -28.08 3.83
C THR A 60 6.86 -27.64 4.14
N GLN A 61 7.82 -28.01 3.27
CA GLN A 61 9.20 -27.54 3.39
C GLN A 61 9.28 -25.99 3.43
N GLN A 62 8.52 -25.30 2.59
CA GLN A 62 8.45 -23.84 2.57
C GLN A 62 7.87 -23.29 3.86
N GLY A 63 6.82 -23.91 4.41
CA GLY A 63 6.23 -23.50 5.68
C GLY A 63 7.18 -23.66 6.88
N LYS A 64 8.05 -24.67 6.86
CA LYS A 64 9.09 -24.87 7.89
C LYS A 64 10.24 -23.87 7.82
N LEU A 65 10.42 -23.21 6.67
CA LEU A 65 11.46 -22.19 6.43
C LEU A 65 10.93 -20.77 6.61
N LYS A 66 9.71 -20.59 7.14
CA LYS A 66 9.18 -19.26 7.43
C LYS A 66 10.05 -18.52 8.44
N ASP A 67 10.32 -17.29 8.14
CA ASP A 67 10.93 -16.37 9.09
C ASP A 67 9.97 -16.08 10.26
N ALA A 68 10.52 -15.65 11.39
CA ALA A 68 9.69 -15.18 12.48
C ALA A 68 9.08 -13.80 12.13
N PHE A 69 7.89 -13.50 12.65
CA PHE A 69 7.22 -12.21 12.45
C PHE A 69 8.14 -10.99 12.70
N MET A 70 9.00 -11.06 13.72
CA MET A 70 9.95 -9.99 14.00
C MET A 70 10.98 -9.77 12.91
N VAL A 71 11.29 -10.78 12.10
CA VAL A 71 12.17 -10.62 10.93
C VAL A 71 11.48 -9.81 9.84
N ASP A 72 10.18 -10.04 9.60
CA ASP A 72 9.38 -9.20 8.68
C ASP A 72 9.29 -7.76 9.18
N ILE A 73 9.05 -7.54 10.48
CA ILE A 73 9.03 -6.19 11.09
C ILE A 73 10.38 -5.48 10.94
N LEU A 74 11.48 -6.17 11.18
CA LEU A 74 12.83 -5.59 11.02
C LEU A 74 13.14 -5.27 9.56
N SER A 75 12.70 -6.13 8.64
CA SER A 75 12.80 -5.88 7.20
C SER A 75 12.04 -4.62 6.81
N LEU A 76 10.76 -4.51 7.21
CA LEU A 76 9.91 -3.34 6.94
C LEU A 76 10.52 -2.05 7.52
N ARG A 77 11.04 -2.09 8.76
CA ARG A 77 11.77 -0.97 9.36
C ARG A 77 12.93 -0.51 8.49
N ASN A 78 13.78 -1.45 8.09
CA ASN A 78 14.93 -1.17 7.23
C ASN A 78 14.50 -0.60 5.87
N ALA A 79 13.40 -1.11 5.30
CA ALA A 79 12.84 -0.64 4.06
C ALA A 79 12.40 0.84 4.15
N ILE A 80 11.62 1.19 5.17
CA ILE A 80 11.17 2.57 5.42
C ILE A 80 12.37 3.49 5.70
N ASP A 81 13.33 3.05 6.52
CA ASP A 81 14.53 3.82 6.84
C ASP A 81 15.40 4.07 5.60
N THR A 82 15.50 3.08 4.70
CA THR A 82 16.21 3.21 3.43
C THR A 82 15.55 4.26 2.53
N PHE A 83 14.23 4.23 2.42
CA PHE A 83 13.48 5.23 1.67
C PHE A 83 13.66 6.63 2.28
N ASN A 84 13.44 6.79 3.58
CA ASN A 84 13.54 8.06 4.30
C ASN A 84 14.96 8.66 4.17
N LYS A 85 16.00 7.83 4.32
CA LYS A 85 17.42 8.24 4.15
C LYS A 85 17.70 8.74 2.73
N ALA A 86 17.08 8.14 1.70
CA ALA A 86 17.25 8.56 0.32
C ALA A 86 16.44 9.83 0.00
N LEU A 87 15.26 9.99 0.58
CA LEU A 87 14.39 11.17 0.46
C LEU A 87 15.09 12.41 1.01
N LYS A 88 15.75 12.32 2.17
CA LYS A 88 16.45 13.44 2.85
C LYS A 88 15.56 14.66 3.11
N ASN A 89 14.28 14.47 3.28
CA ASN A 89 13.33 15.55 3.57
C ASN A 89 12.18 15.03 4.45
N ASP A 90 12.25 15.33 5.73
CA ASP A 90 11.26 14.87 6.70
C ASP A 90 10.01 15.77 6.77
N SER A 91 10.03 16.94 6.12
CA SER A 91 8.88 17.86 6.09
C SER A 91 7.77 17.43 5.14
N ILE A 92 8.06 16.54 4.17
CA ILE A 92 7.04 16.03 3.25
C ILE A 92 6.16 15.03 4.00
N PRO A 93 4.83 15.27 4.10
CA PRO A 93 3.91 14.31 4.70
C PRO A 93 3.95 12.97 3.96
N ARG A 94 4.05 11.90 4.74
CA ARG A 94 4.11 10.52 4.24
C ARG A 94 2.97 9.72 4.83
N HIS A 95 2.31 8.96 4.00
CA HIS A 95 1.16 8.16 4.39
C HIS A 95 1.21 6.77 3.76
N CYS A 96 0.82 5.75 4.52
CA CYS A 96 0.64 4.39 4.03
C CYS A 96 -0.82 3.98 4.24
N THR A 97 -1.50 3.55 3.19
CA THR A 97 -2.77 2.84 3.34
C THR A 97 -2.47 1.38 3.66
N ILE A 98 -3.09 0.82 4.69
CA ILE A 98 -2.85 -0.58 5.07
C ILE A 98 -3.37 -1.51 3.96
N GLY A 99 -2.54 -2.47 3.54
CA GLY A 99 -2.86 -3.45 2.52
C GLY A 99 -3.29 -4.81 3.09
N ASN A 100 -3.64 -5.72 2.20
CA ASN A 100 -4.08 -7.06 2.61
C ASN A 100 -2.94 -7.91 3.19
N HIS A 101 -1.67 -7.59 2.88
CA HIS A 101 -0.52 -8.24 3.49
C HIS A 101 -0.28 -7.76 4.93
N GLU A 102 -0.42 -6.49 5.22
CA GLU A 102 -0.44 -5.99 6.61
C GLU A 102 -1.62 -6.57 7.39
N MET A 103 -2.77 -6.79 6.75
CA MET A 103 -3.93 -7.44 7.38
C MET A 103 -3.68 -8.90 7.80
N ARG A 104 -2.59 -9.55 7.32
CA ARG A 104 -2.16 -10.85 7.85
C ARG A 104 -1.86 -10.78 9.34
N VAL A 105 -1.28 -9.66 9.79
CA VAL A 105 -1.00 -9.41 11.22
C VAL A 105 -2.30 -9.38 12.03
N HIS A 106 -3.31 -8.66 11.55
CA HIS A 106 -4.61 -8.57 12.20
C HIS A 106 -5.30 -9.94 12.28
N LYS A 107 -5.37 -10.63 11.15
CA LYS A 107 -6.00 -11.96 11.06
C LYS A 107 -5.28 -13.03 11.89
N PHE A 108 -3.98 -12.86 12.12
CA PHE A 108 -3.21 -13.77 12.97
C PHE A 108 -3.53 -13.53 14.44
N GLU A 109 -3.53 -12.28 14.91
CA GLU A 109 -3.86 -11.93 16.29
C GLU A 109 -5.29 -12.33 16.69
N GLU A 110 -6.26 -12.20 15.77
CA GLU A 110 -7.64 -12.63 16.02
C GLU A 110 -7.77 -14.11 16.40
N LYS A 111 -6.79 -14.93 16.02
CA LYS A 111 -6.77 -16.37 16.34
C LYS A 111 -6.09 -16.66 17.67
N ILE A 112 -5.40 -15.71 18.27
CA ILE A 112 -4.57 -15.89 19.48
C ILE A 112 -4.87 -14.72 20.43
N PRO A 113 -5.95 -14.80 21.23
CA PRO A 113 -6.39 -13.69 22.09
C PRO A 113 -5.30 -13.20 23.06
N GLU A 114 -4.38 -14.07 23.46
CA GLU A 114 -3.32 -13.78 24.44
C GLU A 114 -2.29 -12.75 23.94
N ILE A 115 -2.18 -12.58 22.61
CA ILE A 115 -1.27 -11.58 22.01
C ILE A 115 -2.00 -10.42 21.35
N GLN A 116 -3.31 -10.29 21.58
CA GLN A 116 -4.13 -9.27 20.97
C GLN A 116 -3.57 -7.85 21.19
N GLY A 117 -3.38 -7.13 20.10
CA GLY A 117 -2.84 -5.76 20.08
C GLY A 117 -1.32 -5.67 20.03
N LEU A 118 -0.57 -6.71 20.40
CA LEU A 118 0.89 -6.66 20.44
C LEU A 118 1.53 -6.57 19.06
N MET A 119 1.11 -7.45 18.13
CA MET A 119 1.65 -7.48 16.79
C MET A 119 1.17 -6.29 15.95
N LYS A 120 -0.11 -5.92 16.09
CA LYS A 120 -0.66 -4.71 15.49
C LYS A 120 0.11 -3.47 15.95
N LYS A 121 0.35 -3.33 17.25
CA LYS A 121 1.15 -2.23 17.78
C LYS A 121 2.54 -2.19 17.14
N ALA A 122 3.24 -3.32 17.05
CA ALA A 122 4.56 -3.39 16.41
C ALA A 122 4.53 -2.98 14.94
N LEU A 123 3.47 -3.34 14.21
CA LEU A 123 3.26 -2.93 12.82
C LEU A 123 3.07 -1.41 12.72
N TYR A 124 2.11 -0.84 13.45
CA TYR A 124 1.79 0.59 13.35
C TYR A 124 2.91 1.48 13.89
N ASP A 125 3.55 1.12 15.00
CA ASP A 125 4.73 1.82 15.53
C ASP A 125 5.86 1.84 14.47
N THR A 126 5.98 0.80 13.66
CA THR A 126 6.98 0.75 12.58
C THR A 126 6.82 1.91 11.60
N PHE A 127 5.59 2.28 11.26
CA PHE A 127 5.29 3.43 10.40
C PHE A 127 5.40 4.76 11.16
N HIS A 128 4.73 4.85 12.31
CA HIS A 128 4.58 6.09 13.07
C HIS A 128 5.91 6.61 13.60
N ASP A 129 6.77 5.75 14.16
CA ASP A 129 8.11 6.13 14.65
C ASP A 129 9.03 6.64 13.52
N ARG A 130 8.66 6.40 12.25
CA ARG A 130 9.39 6.84 11.06
C ARG A 130 8.74 7.99 10.32
N GLY A 131 7.75 8.64 10.97
CA GLY A 131 7.07 9.82 10.45
C GLY A 131 6.06 9.52 9.33
N TRP A 132 5.55 8.30 9.26
CA TRP A 132 4.45 7.94 8.38
C TRP A 132 3.14 7.87 9.15
N THR A 133 2.06 8.38 8.57
CA THR A 133 0.69 8.15 9.06
C THR A 133 0.08 6.97 8.32
N THR A 134 -0.98 6.39 8.88
CA THR A 134 -1.66 5.23 8.28
C THR A 134 -3.18 5.42 8.23
N THR A 135 -3.85 4.73 7.29
CA THR A 135 -5.30 4.46 7.32
C THR A 135 -5.54 2.97 7.31
N GLU A 136 -6.66 2.53 7.88
CA GLU A 136 -7.03 1.12 7.93
C GLU A 136 -7.34 0.54 6.54
N TYR A 137 -7.33 -0.78 6.44
CA TYR A 137 -7.65 -1.48 5.22
C TYR A 137 -9.06 -1.15 4.72
N GLY A 138 -9.16 -0.76 3.44
CA GLY A 138 -10.42 -0.32 2.82
C GLY A 138 -10.82 1.12 3.11
N GLU A 139 -10.11 1.82 4.00
CA GLU A 139 -10.36 3.23 4.29
C GLU A 139 -9.60 4.15 3.32
N PHE A 140 -10.28 5.20 2.89
CA PHE A 140 -9.71 6.19 1.97
C PHE A 140 -8.94 7.29 2.69
N LYS A 141 -7.74 7.59 2.20
CA LYS A 141 -7.05 8.85 2.45
C LYS A 141 -7.40 9.84 1.35
N PHE A 142 -8.04 10.96 1.69
CA PHE A 142 -8.35 12.00 0.70
C PHE A 142 -7.29 13.11 0.68
N ILE A 143 -6.83 13.47 -0.53
CA ILE A 143 -5.96 14.63 -0.79
C ILE A 143 -6.46 15.34 -2.05
N GLY A 144 -6.84 16.60 -1.94
CA GLY A 144 -7.30 17.39 -3.07
C GLY A 144 -8.53 16.82 -3.80
N GLY A 145 -9.40 16.09 -3.11
CA GLY A 145 -10.58 15.44 -3.69
C GLY A 145 -10.34 14.08 -4.32
N VAL A 146 -9.09 13.60 -4.35
CA VAL A 146 -8.72 12.25 -4.81
C VAL A 146 -8.66 11.32 -3.62
N GLY A 147 -9.30 10.16 -3.71
CA GLY A 147 -9.24 9.09 -2.70
C GLY A 147 -8.11 8.11 -2.98
N PHE A 148 -7.30 7.82 -1.98
CA PHE A 148 -6.20 6.85 -2.02
C PHE A 148 -6.55 5.70 -1.08
N VAL A 149 -6.47 4.48 -1.56
CA VAL A 149 -6.78 3.26 -0.79
C VAL A 149 -5.99 2.09 -1.38
N HIS A 150 -5.61 1.09 -0.57
CA HIS A 150 -4.95 -0.09 -1.12
C HIS A 150 -5.87 -0.86 -2.06
N ALA A 151 -7.00 -1.32 -1.53
CA ALA A 151 -8.05 -1.99 -2.29
C ALA A 151 -9.39 -1.34 -1.95
N PRO A 152 -10.11 -0.75 -2.93
CA PRO A 152 -11.45 -0.26 -2.68
C PRO A 152 -12.39 -1.41 -2.35
N LEU A 153 -13.27 -1.20 -1.37
CA LEU A 153 -14.27 -2.18 -0.96
C LEU A 153 -15.67 -1.73 -1.37
N ASN A 154 -16.48 -2.66 -1.85
CA ASN A 154 -17.89 -2.39 -2.11
C ASN A 154 -18.70 -2.31 -0.81
N ILE A 155 -19.98 -1.98 -0.92
CA ILE A 155 -20.89 -1.85 0.25
C ILE A 155 -21.03 -3.14 1.08
N MET A 156 -20.62 -4.28 0.54
CA MET A 156 -20.60 -5.58 1.24
C MET A 156 -19.24 -5.89 1.87
N GLY A 157 -18.29 -4.94 1.83
CA GLY A 157 -16.91 -5.13 2.33
C GLY A 157 -16.05 -6.05 1.46
N LYS A 158 -16.43 -6.29 0.20
CA LYS A 158 -15.65 -7.11 -0.74
C LYS A 158 -14.83 -6.23 -1.67
N GLU A 159 -13.61 -6.67 -1.94
CA GLU A 159 -12.71 -6.03 -2.90
C GLU A 159 -13.30 -6.05 -4.31
N TYR A 160 -13.08 -4.95 -5.04
CA TYR A 160 -13.29 -4.93 -6.48
C TYR A 160 -12.12 -5.64 -7.17
N GLY A 161 -12.42 -6.66 -7.93
CA GLY A 161 -11.39 -7.49 -8.57
C GLY A 161 -11.76 -7.92 -9.98
N GLY A 162 -10.89 -8.77 -10.54
CA GLY A 162 -11.05 -9.34 -11.85
C GLY A 162 -10.72 -8.36 -12.98
N LYS A 163 -11.13 -8.74 -14.22
CA LYS A 163 -10.74 -8.05 -15.45
C LYS A 163 -11.27 -6.60 -15.55
N ASN A 164 -12.38 -6.29 -14.89
CA ASN A 164 -13.08 -5.02 -14.98
C ASN A 164 -13.19 -4.31 -13.62
N GLY A 165 -12.28 -4.54 -12.70
CA GLY A 165 -12.31 -3.95 -11.36
C GLY A 165 -12.37 -2.42 -11.39
N GLU A 166 -11.57 -1.77 -12.23
CA GLU A 166 -11.52 -0.31 -12.37
C GLU A 166 -12.84 0.27 -12.89
N VAL A 167 -13.50 -0.44 -13.81
CA VAL A 167 -14.82 -0.05 -14.34
C VAL A 167 -15.88 -0.11 -13.25
N GLN A 168 -15.85 -1.17 -12.43
CA GLN A 168 -16.79 -1.32 -11.31
C GLN A 168 -16.59 -0.22 -10.26
N VAL A 169 -15.33 0.04 -9.88
CA VAL A 169 -15.00 1.16 -8.99
C VAL A 169 -15.50 2.48 -9.56
N ALA A 170 -15.29 2.73 -10.87
CA ALA A 170 -15.76 3.93 -11.53
C ALA A 170 -17.28 4.09 -11.49
N ASN A 171 -18.04 2.98 -11.58
CA ASN A 171 -19.49 3.04 -11.50
C ASN A 171 -19.99 3.42 -10.10
N ASP A 172 -19.34 2.91 -9.07
CA ASP A 172 -19.81 3.01 -7.69
C ASP A 172 -19.27 4.25 -6.94
N THR A 173 -18.18 4.87 -7.43
CA THR A 173 -17.58 6.04 -6.79
C THR A 173 -18.08 7.36 -7.37
N LEU A 174 -18.00 8.43 -6.56
CA LEU A 174 -18.21 9.82 -6.96
C LEU A 174 -16.92 10.64 -6.99
N HIS A 175 -15.76 10.01 -6.70
CA HIS A 175 -14.47 10.67 -6.59
C HIS A 175 -13.45 9.99 -7.51
N ASP A 176 -12.41 10.73 -7.86
CA ASP A 176 -11.21 10.11 -8.42
C ASP A 176 -10.60 9.17 -7.39
N VAL A 177 -10.19 7.98 -7.81
CA VAL A 177 -9.63 6.95 -6.93
C VAL A 177 -8.28 6.47 -7.47
N VAL A 178 -7.31 6.39 -6.58
CA VAL A 178 -6.01 5.77 -6.84
C VAL A 178 -5.86 4.59 -5.87
N PHE A 179 -5.53 3.42 -6.41
CA PHE A 179 -5.40 2.20 -5.63
C PHE A 179 -4.30 1.27 -6.17
N GLY A 180 -3.97 0.19 -5.45
CA GLY A 180 -2.96 -0.81 -5.81
C GLY A 180 -3.55 -2.22 -5.93
N HIS A 181 -3.02 -3.17 -5.17
CA HIS A 181 -3.54 -4.52 -4.94
C HIS A 181 -3.41 -5.49 -6.12
N THR A 182 -3.78 -5.11 -7.33
CA THR A 182 -3.81 -6.07 -8.46
C THR A 182 -2.48 -6.17 -9.22
N HIS A 183 -1.46 -5.42 -8.82
CA HIS A 183 -0.13 -5.31 -9.43
C HIS A 183 -0.12 -4.85 -10.91
N LYS A 184 -1.27 -4.55 -11.49
CA LYS A 184 -1.40 -4.15 -12.90
C LYS A 184 -1.67 -2.67 -13.00
N HIS A 185 -0.78 -1.94 -13.67
CA HIS A 185 -1.04 -0.52 -13.95
C HIS A 185 -2.21 -0.37 -14.92
N ARG A 186 -3.22 0.40 -14.50
CA ARG A 186 -4.39 0.74 -15.32
C ARG A 186 -4.87 2.15 -15.01
N ASP A 187 -5.35 2.81 -16.03
CA ASP A 187 -5.94 4.15 -15.97
C ASP A 187 -7.29 4.11 -16.69
N TRP A 188 -8.36 4.36 -15.96
CA TRP A 188 -9.71 4.35 -16.47
C TRP A 188 -10.42 5.65 -16.17
N LYS A 189 -11.17 6.17 -17.14
CA LYS A 189 -11.96 7.38 -17.01
C LYS A 189 -13.40 7.11 -17.43
N ALA A 190 -14.34 7.46 -16.57
CA ALA A 190 -15.76 7.24 -16.83
C ALA A 190 -16.57 8.54 -16.65
N PRO A 191 -17.52 8.82 -17.57
CA PRO A 191 -18.44 9.94 -17.40
C PRO A 191 -19.42 9.68 -16.26
N LYS A 192 -19.83 10.76 -15.59
CA LYS A 192 -20.92 10.76 -14.61
C LYS A 192 -22.05 11.65 -15.09
N ILE A 193 -23.23 11.48 -14.54
CA ILE A 193 -24.39 12.32 -14.85
C ILE A 193 -24.11 13.74 -14.35
N GLY A 194 -24.26 14.73 -15.22
CA GLY A 194 -24.00 16.14 -14.96
C GLY A 194 -23.04 16.74 -15.99
N ASP A 195 -22.96 18.09 -16.01
CA ASP A 195 -22.15 18.80 -16.98
C ASP A 195 -20.65 18.51 -16.79
N SER A 196 -20.07 17.83 -17.80
CA SER A 196 -18.63 17.55 -17.88
C SER A 196 -18.05 16.79 -16.66
N GLN A 197 -18.88 16.04 -15.94
CA GLN A 197 -18.42 15.29 -14.77
C GLN A 197 -17.80 13.96 -15.19
N TRP A 198 -16.61 13.73 -14.68
CA TRP A 198 -15.82 12.51 -14.91
C TRP A 198 -15.21 12.04 -13.59
N VAL A 199 -15.05 10.75 -13.47
CA VAL A 199 -14.18 10.15 -12.45
C VAL A 199 -13.03 9.42 -13.12
N ARG A 200 -11.86 9.51 -12.53
CA ARG A 200 -10.65 8.82 -12.97
C ARG A 200 -10.25 7.79 -11.93
N ILE A 201 -10.04 6.57 -12.38
CA ILE A 201 -9.63 5.45 -11.56
C ILE A 201 -8.24 5.01 -12.02
N VAL A 202 -7.28 5.05 -11.12
CA VAL A 202 -5.89 4.68 -11.43
C VAL A 202 -5.47 3.53 -10.51
N ASN A 203 -5.16 2.40 -11.09
CA ASN A 203 -4.42 1.35 -10.42
C ASN A 203 -2.93 1.57 -10.70
N VAL A 204 -2.13 1.77 -9.66
CA VAL A 204 -0.73 2.17 -9.82
C VAL A 204 0.22 1.02 -10.07
N GLY A 205 -0.26 -0.23 -9.99
CA GLY A 205 0.58 -1.41 -10.09
C GLY A 205 1.46 -1.61 -8.86
N CYS A 206 2.59 -2.27 -9.04
CA CYS A 206 3.51 -2.60 -7.95
C CYS A 206 4.92 -2.02 -8.17
N SER A 207 5.70 -2.00 -7.10
CA SER A 207 7.12 -1.60 -7.05
C SER A 207 8.04 -2.79 -6.80
N LEU A 208 7.60 -3.99 -7.18
CA LEU A 208 8.39 -5.21 -7.12
C LEU A 208 9.46 -5.24 -8.23
N PRO A 209 10.59 -5.94 -8.02
CA PRO A 209 11.45 -6.32 -9.12
C PRO A 209 10.70 -7.14 -10.17
N GLN A 210 11.06 -6.99 -11.44
CA GLN A 210 10.32 -7.60 -12.55
C GLN A 210 10.23 -9.14 -12.46
N ASP A 211 11.25 -9.78 -11.92
CA ASP A 211 11.33 -11.22 -11.69
C ASP A 211 10.49 -11.73 -10.50
N HIS A 212 9.87 -10.82 -9.76
CA HIS A 212 8.99 -11.10 -8.62
C HIS A 212 7.53 -10.68 -8.86
N VAL A 213 7.21 -10.13 -10.03
CA VAL A 213 5.82 -9.80 -10.38
C VAL A 213 5.14 -11.06 -10.88
N GLU A 214 4.12 -11.52 -10.16
CA GLU A 214 3.25 -12.61 -10.62
C GLU A 214 2.42 -12.12 -11.82
N GLU A 215 2.45 -12.86 -12.94
CA GLU A 215 1.71 -12.56 -14.17
C GLU A 215 0.19 -12.86 -14.04
#